data_2dbc4ec5b66477ea9180c72ace4ca52b
#
_entry.id   2dbc4ec5b66477ea9180c72ace4ca52b
#
_cell.length_a   1.000
_cell.length_b   1.000
_cell.length_c   1.000
_cell.angle_alpha   90.00
_cell.angle_beta   90.00
_cell.angle_gamma   90.00
#
_symmetry.space_group_name_H-M   'P 1'
#
loop_
_entity.id
_entity.type
_entity.pdbx_description
1 polymer ?
#
loop_
_entity_poly.entity_id
_entity_poly.type
_entity_poly.pdbx_seq_one_letter_code
_entity_poly.pdbx_strand_id
1 'polypeptide(L)'
;MKQYLELLNHVINNGVEKSDRTGTGTLSVFGYQSRYDLAEGFPVLTTKKLHLKSIIHELLWFLTGDTNIKYLQENGVRIWNDWADEKGDLGPVYGYQWRSWPAPDGRHIDQITQVVNSLKSNPDSRRHLVSAWNVGQIDQMKLPPCHLLIQFYVASGKLSCQLYQRSADIFLGVPFNIASYALLTLMMAQVCGLQPGEFIHTLGDAHIYLNHMNQVKLQLTREPFPLPKMKINPEIKSIFDFRFEDFELTGYQAHPHIPGAVAV
;
A
#
# COMPACT_ATOMS: atom_id res chain seq x y z
N MET A 1 -1.35 11.63 11.78
CA MET A 1 -2.13 11.39 10.53
C MET A 1 -2.90 12.62 10.03
N LYS A 2 -2.36 13.82 10.28
CA LYS A 2 -2.94 15.08 9.76
C LYS A 2 -2.98 15.10 8.23
N GLN A 3 -1.92 14.62 7.58
CA GLN A 3 -1.77 14.57 6.12
C GLN A 3 -2.93 13.85 5.43
N TYR A 4 -3.45 12.77 6.05
CA TYR A 4 -4.61 12.07 5.51
C TYR A 4 -5.91 12.88 5.64
N LEU A 5 -6.11 13.58 6.75
CA LEU A 5 -7.26 14.49 6.92
C LEU A 5 -7.19 15.69 5.99
N GLU A 6 -5.98 16.20 5.74
CA GLU A 6 -5.73 17.25 4.74
C GLU A 6 -6.10 16.78 3.34
N LEU A 7 -5.75 15.54 2.96
CA LEU A 7 -6.16 14.93 1.70
C LEU A 7 -7.69 14.83 1.58
N LEU A 8 -8.38 14.34 2.62
CA LEU A 8 -9.85 14.29 2.63
C LEU A 8 -10.47 15.68 2.43
N ASN A 9 -10.01 16.67 3.19
CA ASN A 9 -10.48 18.06 3.07
C ASN A 9 -10.17 18.65 1.68
N HIS A 10 -8.98 18.35 1.14
CA HIS A 10 -8.60 18.83 -0.18
C HIS A 10 -9.56 18.32 -1.26
N VAL A 11 -9.90 17.02 -1.23
CA VAL A 11 -10.84 16.45 -2.21
C VAL A 11 -12.26 16.98 -2.03
N ILE A 12 -12.72 17.15 -0.78
CA ILE A 12 -14.06 17.73 -0.53
C ILE A 12 -14.17 19.15 -1.08
N ASN A 13 -13.12 19.96 -0.91
CA ASN A 13 -13.18 21.39 -1.25
C ASN A 13 -12.83 21.69 -2.71
N ASN A 14 -12.06 20.81 -3.37
CA ASN A 14 -11.52 21.08 -4.73
C ASN A 14 -11.89 20.00 -5.75
N GLY A 15 -12.55 18.93 -5.31
CA GLY A 15 -12.91 17.81 -6.18
C GLY A 15 -13.99 18.16 -7.19
N VAL A 16 -13.94 17.48 -8.33
CA VAL A 16 -14.96 17.53 -9.38
C VAL A 16 -15.72 16.21 -9.37
N GLU A 17 -17.04 16.27 -9.47
CA GLU A 17 -17.87 15.09 -9.62
C GLU A 17 -17.62 14.41 -10.97
N LYS A 18 -17.41 13.11 -10.93
CA LYS A 18 -17.19 12.26 -12.10
C LYS A 18 -18.03 11.00 -12.02
N SER A 19 -18.50 10.53 -13.16
CA SER A 19 -18.97 9.15 -13.29
C SER A 19 -17.78 8.18 -13.20
N ASP A 20 -18.05 6.97 -12.76
CA ASP A 20 -17.06 5.90 -12.69
C ASP A 20 -17.63 4.58 -13.24
N ARG A 21 -16.78 3.57 -13.39
CA ARG A 21 -17.16 2.25 -13.91
C ARG A 21 -18.26 1.57 -13.09
N THR A 22 -18.33 1.82 -11.80
CA THR A 22 -19.30 1.18 -10.89
C THR A 22 -20.67 1.87 -10.91
N GLY A 23 -20.80 3.04 -11.52
CA GLY A 23 -22.02 3.85 -11.52
C GLY A 23 -22.33 4.56 -10.20
N THR A 24 -21.45 4.44 -9.19
CA THR A 24 -21.62 5.09 -7.88
C THR A 24 -21.37 6.60 -7.97
N GLY A 25 -20.46 7.03 -8.83
CA GLY A 25 -19.95 8.38 -8.91
C GLY A 25 -18.89 8.69 -7.87
N THR A 26 -18.00 9.63 -8.19
CA THR A 26 -16.89 10.04 -7.33
C THR A 26 -16.75 11.56 -7.30
N LEU A 27 -16.25 12.07 -6.19
CA LEU A 27 -15.65 13.41 -6.08
C LEU A 27 -14.14 13.23 -6.16
N SER A 28 -13.46 13.84 -7.14
CA SER A 28 -12.09 13.50 -7.52
C SER A 28 -11.22 14.73 -7.76
N VAL A 29 -9.94 14.64 -7.39
CA VAL A 29 -8.87 15.54 -7.82
C VAL A 29 -7.80 14.74 -8.55
N PHE A 30 -7.05 15.38 -9.46
CA PHE A 30 -5.95 14.75 -10.17
C PHE A 30 -4.61 15.30 -9.69
N GLY A 31 -3.80 14.43 -9.13
CA GLY A 31 -2.48 14.76 -8.60
C GLY A 31 -2.52 15.27 -7.15
N TYR A 32 -2.02 14.44 -6.22
CA TYR A 32 -1.82 14.81 -4.82
C TYR A 32 -0.62 14.04 -4.25
N GLN A 33 0.10 14.64 -3.30
CA GLN A 33 1.20 13.98 -2.62
C GLN A 33 1.16 14.23 -1.12
N SER A 34 1.29 13.16 -0.34
CA SER A 34 1.45 13.19 1.12
C SER A 34 2.80 12.61 1.52
N ARG A 35 3.35 13.09 2.66
CA ARG A 35 4.59 12.59 3.24
C ARG A 35 4.35 12.16 4.69
N TYR A 36 4.94 11.02 5.04
CA TYR A 36 4.85 10.42 6.37
C TYR A 36 6.26 10.12 6.87
N ASP A 37 6.73 10.89 7.85
CA ASP A 37 8.02 10.62 8.52
C ASP A 37 7.86 9.39 9.44
N LEU A 38 8.57 8.32 9.12
CA LEU A 38 8.48 7.07 9.88
C LEU A 38 9.17 7.15 11.24
N ALA A 39 9.96 8.19 11.49
CA ALA A 39 10.52 8.47 12.81
C ALA A 39 9.47 9.00 13.79
N GLU A 40 8.39 9.65 13.32
CA GLU A 40 7.29 10.12 14.17
C GLU A 40 6.40 8.98 14.68
N GLY A 41 6.41 7.83 14.01
CA GLY A 41 5.62 6.66 14.33
C GLY A 41 5.09 5.95 13.08
N PHE A 42 4.35 4.86 13.29
CA PHE A 42 3.79 4.08 12.19
C PHE A 42 2.49 4.72 11.68
N PRO A 43 2.40 5.09 10.37
CA PRO A 43 1.29 5.86 9.84
C PRO A 43 0.06 4.98 9.54
N VAL A 44 -0.52 4.41 10.58
CA VAL A 44 -1.84 3.76 10.55
C VAL A 44 -2.89 4.74 11.07
N LEU A 45 -4.07 4.77 10.42
CA LEU A 45 -5.13 5.69 10.81
C LEU A 45 -5.59 5.47 12.25
N THR A 46 -5.79 6.57 12.96
CA THR A 46 -6.35 6.60 14.32
C THR A 46 -7.75 7.22 14.36
N THR A 47 -8.17 7.92 13.31
CA THR A 47 -9.54 8.48 13.18
C THR A 47 -10.60 7.45 12.79
N LYS A 48 -10.18 6.28 12.33
CA LYS A 48 -11.00 5.06 12.27
C LYS A 48 -10.10 3.84 12.44
N LYS A 49 -10.60 2.79 13.10
CA LYS A 49 -9.86 1.55 13.30
C LYS A 49 -9.70 0.81 11.97
N LEU A 50 -8.46 0.42 11.65
CA LEU A 50 -8.13 -0.42 10.50
C LEU A 50 -7.88 -1.88 10.92
N HIS A 51 -8.09 -2.80 9.97
CA HIS A 51 -7.81 -4.22 10.17
C HIS A 51 -6.36 -4.53 9.78
N LEU A 52 -5.42 -4.26 10.70
CA LEU A 52 -3.97 -4.41 10.47
C LEU A 52 -3.58 -5.82 10.00
N LYS A 53 -4.28 -6.85 10.50
CA LYS A 53 -4.03 -8.24 10.08
C LYS A 53 -4.14 -8.39 8.56
N SER A 54 -5.16 -7.81 7.93
CA SER A 54 -5.31 -7.85 6.47
C SER A 54 -4.18 -7.14 5.75
N ILE A 55 -3.73 -5.99 6.27
CA ILE A 55 -2.63 -5.21 5.67
C ILE A 55 -1.33 -6.00 5.68
N ILE A 56 -0.99 -6.63 6.80
CA ILE A 56 0.25 -7.41 6.94
C ILE A 56 0.20 -8.65 6.03
N HIS A 57 -0.89 -9.44 6.08
CA HIS A 57 -0.99 -10.65 5.25
C HIS A 57 -1.00 -10.34 3.77
N GLU A 58 -1.65 -9.25 3.33
CA GLU A 58 -1.62 -8.83 1.93
C GLU A 58 -0.21 -8.49 1.47
N LEU A 59 0.55 -7.71 2.26
CA LEU A 59 1.94 -7.37 1.92
C LEU A 59 2.82 -8.62 1.86
N LEU A 60 2.70 -9.54 2.83
CA LEU A 60 3.43 -10.80 2.83
C LEU A 60 3.07 -11.65 1.61
N TRP A 61 1.80 -11.71 1.24
CA TRP A 61 1.33 -12.41 0.05
C TRP A 61 1.91 -11.79 -1.24
N PHE A 62 1.95 -10.46 -1.38
CA PHE A 62 2.64 -9.83 -2.51
C PHE A 62 4.12 -10.23 -2.58
N LEU A 63 4.81 -10.32 -1.45
CA LEU A 63 6.21 -10.71 -1.39
C LEU A 63 6.46 -12.18 -1.75
N THR A 64 5.47 -13.06 -1.67
CA THR A 64 5.59 -14.43 -2.17
C THR A 64 5.56 -14.52 -3.70
N GLY A 65 4.95 -13.54 -4.38
CA GLY A 65 4.70 -13.57 -5.82
C GLY A 65 3.50 -14.43 -6.23
N ASP A 66 2.74 -14.94 -5.27
CA ASP A 66 1.54 -15.73 -5.51
C ASP A 66 0.40 -14.86 -6.06
N THR A 67 -0.46 -15.45 -6.89
CA THR A 67 -1.65 -14.83 -7.48
C THR A 67 -2.95 -15.41 -6.92
N ASN A 68 -2.86 -16.53 -6.21
CA ASN A 68 -4.01 -17.20 -5.62
C ASN A 68 -4.28 -16.69 -4.20
N ILE A 69 -5.55 -16.37 -3.92
CA ILE A 69 -5.97 -15.79 -2.64
C ILE A 69 -6.12 -16.82 -1.50
N LYS A 70 -5.82 -18.09 -1.73
CA LYS A 70 -5.97 -19.15 -0.73
C LYS A 70 -5.24 -18.84 0.58
N TYR A 71 -3.98 -18.38 0.49
CA TYR A 71 -3.22 -17.95 1.67
C TYR A 71 -3.95 -16.86 2.46
N LEU A 72 -4.52 -15.87 1.78
CA LEU A 72 -5.28 -14.80 2.42
C LEU A 72 -6.52 -15.34 3.13
N GLN A 73 -7.28 -16.22 2.47
CA GLN A 73 -8.49 -16.83 3.03
C GLN A 73 -8.19 -17.71 4.24
N GLU A 74 -7.13 -18.53 4.20
CA GLU A 74 -6.67 -19.37 5.33
C GLU A 74 -6.29 -18.52 6.54
N ASN A 75 -5.84 -17.28 6.32
CA ASN A 75 -5.54 -16.31 7.38
C ASN A 75 -6.71 -15.40 7.74
N GLY A 76 -7.92 -15.66 7.21
CA GLY A 76 -9.13 -14.88 7.50
C GLY A 76 -9.19 -13.52 6.82
N VAL A 77 -8.38 -13.30 5.78
CA VAL A 77 -8.35 -12.07 4.96
C VAL A 77 -9.18 -12.28 3.71
N ARG A 78 -10.16 -11.40 3.47
CA ARG A 78 -11.16 -11.55 2.40
C ARG A 78 -11.22 -10.37 1.44
N ILE A 79 -10.26 -9.45 1.53
CA ILE A 79 -10.27 -8.20 0.76
C ILE A 79 -10.11 -8.36 -0.75
N TRP A 80 -9.77 -9.56 -1.22
CA TRP A 80 -9.62 -9.90 -2.63
C TRP A 80 -10.67 -10.87 -3.18
N ASN A 81 -11.61 -11.34 -2.34
CA ASN A 81 -12.58 -12.37 -2.72
C ASN A 81 -13.47 -11.96 -3.92
N ASP A 82 -13.85 -10.66 -3.99
CA ASP A 82 -14.79 -10.17 -5.01
C ASP A 82 -14.17 -10.09 -6.41
N TRP A 83 -12.84 -10.19 -6.52
CA TRP A 83 -12.12 -10.11 -7.81
C TRP A 83 -11.54 -11.43 -8.28
N ALA A 84 -11.33 -12.38 -7.37
CA ALA A 84 -10.75 -13.68 -7.73
C ALA A 84 -11.72 -14.52 -8.58
N ASP A 85 -11.17 -15.32 -9.47
CA ASP A 85 -11.96 -16.29 -10.22
C ASP A 85 -12.42 -17.47 -9.33
N GLU A 86 -13.14 -18.43 -9.92
CA GLU A 86 -13.67 -19.61 -9.22
C GLU A 86 -12.58 -20.48 -8.58
N LYS A 87 -11.33 -20.38 -9.05
CA LYS A 87 -10.17 -21.10 -8.50
C LYS A 87 -9.41 -20.26 -7.47
N GLY A 88 -9.85 -19.03 -7.23
CA GLY A 88 -9.19 -18.09 -6.32
C GLY A 88 -7.99 -17.37 -6.95
N ASP A 89 -7.87 -17.34 -8.26
CA ASP A 89 -6.76 -16.71 -8.96
C ASP A 89 -7.12 -15.30 -9.44
N LEU A 90 -6.16 -14.37 -9.35
CA LEU A 90 -6.29 -12.97 -9.77
C LEU A 90 -5.56 -12.66 -11.09
N GLY A 91 -4.85 -13.64 -11.66
CA GLY A 91 -3.92 -13.40 -12.74
C GLY A 91 -2.61 -12.73 -12.27
N PRO A 92 -1.75 -12.28 -13.20
CA PRO A 92 -0.39 -11.84 -12.90
C PRO A 92 -0.35 -10.45 -12.24
N VAL A 93 -1.08 -10.26 -11.12
CA VAL A 93 -1.18 -8.99 -10.38
C VAL A 93 0.02 -8.78 -9.45
N TYR A 94 0.24 -7.55 -9.00
CA TYR A 94 1.16 -7.08 -7.95
C TYR A 94 2.37 -7.98 -7.65
N GLY A 95 2.22 -8.96 -6.76
CA GLY A 95 3.29 -9.83 -6.30
C GLY A 95 3.94 -10.63 -7.43
N TYR A 96 3.15 -11.10 -8.39
CA TYR A 96 3.71 -11.76 -9.58
C TYR A 96 4.65 -10.83 -10.33
N GLN A 97 4.24 -9.59 -10.60
CA GLN A 97 5.09 -8.62 -11.29
C GLN A 97 6.34 -8.27 -10.46
N TRP A 98 6.20 -8.17 -9.15
CA TRP A 98 7.33 -7.86 -8.26
C TRP A 98 8.38 -8.96 -8.25
N ARG A 99 7.97 -10.24 -8.33
CA ARG A 99 8.80 -11.41 -8.09
C ARG A 99 9.13 -12.22 -9.35
N SER A 100 8.35 -12.06 -10.40
CA SER A 100 8.46 -12.93 -11.58
C SER A 100 8.07 -12.19 -12.87
N TRP A 101 8.59 -10.97 -13.08
CA TRP A 101 8.32 -10.20 -14.29
C TRP A 101 8.87 -10.93 -15.53
N PRO A 102 8.03 -11.29 -16.52
CA PRO A 102 8.49 -12.00 -17.71
C PRO A 102 9.26 -11.06 -18.63
N ALA A 103 10.47 -11.46 -19.03
CA ALA A 103 11.29 -10.76 -19.99
C ALA A 103 11.17 -11.42 -21.39
N PRO A 104 11.41 -10.66 -22.49
CA PRO A 104 11.27 -11.18 -23.85
C PRO A 104 12.20 -12.36 -24.18
N ASP A 105 13.30 -12.51 -23.46
CA ASP A 105 14.27 -13.60 -23.59
C ASP A 105 13.91 -14.87 -22.79
N GLY A 106 12.71 -14.91 -22.20
CA GLY A 106 12.20 -16.02 -21.41
C GLY A 106 12.65 -16.07 -19.95
N ARG A 107 13.48 -15.11 -19.50
CA ARG A 107 13.83 -14.98 -18.08
C ARG A 107 12.65 -14.39 -17.30
N HIS A 108 12.61 -14.71 -16.01
CA HIS A 108 11.75 -14.04 -15.05
C HIS A 108 12.61 -13.17 -14.12
N ILE A 109 12.21 -11.91 -13.95
CA ILE A 109 12.94 -10.92 -13.18
C ILE A 109 12.28 -10.75 -11.81
N ASP A 110 13.05 -11.02 -10.76
CA ASP A 110 12.67 -10.71 -9.38
C ASP A 110 13.12 -9.29 -9.03
N GLN A 111 12.22 -8.32 -9.19
CA GLN A 111 12.48 -6.91 -8.96
C GLN A 111 12.80 -6.63 -7.48
N ILE A 112 12.15 -7.32 -6.53
CA ILE A 112 12.38 -7.13 -5.09
C ILE A 112 13.81 -7.56 -4.74
N THR A 113 14.23 -8.74 -5.18
CA THR A 113 15.62 -9.20 -4.96
C THR A 113 16.63 -8.25 -5.57
N GLN A 114 16.38 -7.76 -6.81
CA GLN A 114 17.29 -6.80 -7.46
C GLN A 114 17.39 -5.49 -6.67
N VAL A 115 16.27 -4.94 -6.18
CA VAL A 115 16.27 -3.70 -5.40
C VAL A 115 16.97 -3.90 -4.06
N VAL A 116 16.73 -4.99 -3.33
CA VAL A 116 17.43 -5.29 -2.07
C VAL A 116 18.95 -5.36 -2.29
N ASN A 117 19.40 -6.09 -3.33
CA ASN A 117 20.82 -6.21 -3.65
C ASN A 117 21.44 -4.87 -4.05
N SER A 118 20.72 -4.07 -4.83
CA SER A 118 21.16 -2.74 -5.26
C SER A 118 21.22 -1.75 -4.08
N LEU A 119 20.25 -1.76 -3.17
CA LEU A 119 20.27 -0.93 -1.96
C LEU A 119 21.49 -1.25 -1.06
N LYS A 120 21.88 -2.54 -0.97
CA LYS A 120 23.06 -2.97 -0.19
C LYS A 120 24.37 -2.63 -0.86
N SER A 121 24.49 -2.76 -2.18
CA SER A 121 25.75 -2.61 -2.92
C SER A 121 25.98 -1.21 -3.49
N ASN A 122 24.93 -0.48 -3.82
CA ASN A 122 24.97 0.86 -4.41
C ASN A 122 23.76 1.70 -3.96
N PRO A 123 23.72 2.13 -2.68
CA PRO A 123 22.60 2.87 -2.12
C PRO A 123 22.31 4.21 -2.82
N ASP A 124 23.31 4.82 -3.47
CA ASP A 124 23.16 6.09 -4.19
C ASP A 124 22.52 5.96 -5.58
N SER A 125 22.19 4.74 -6.00
CA SER A 125 21.54 4.50 -7.29
C SER A 125 20.17 5.17 -7.35
N ARG A 126 19.82 5.70 -8.52
CA ARG A 126 18.49 6.25 -8.83
C ARG A 126 17.56 5.22 -9.49
N ARG A 127 17.96 3.93 -9.48
CA ARG A 127 17.28 2.82 -10.17
C ARG A 127 16.69 1.80 -9.21
N HIS A 128 16.45 2.16 -7.96
CA HIS A 128 15.74 1.32 -6.99
C HIS A 128 14.22 1.37 -7.25
N LEU A 129 13.79 0.72 -8.31
CA LEU A 129 12.41 0.76 -8.81
C LEU A 129 11.78 -0.63 -8.81
N VAL A 130 10.49 -0.69 -8.46
CA VAL A 130 9.63 -1.87 -8.61
C VAL A 130 8.36 -1.44 -9.32
N SER A 131 8.05 -2.07 -10.45
CA SER A 131 6.83 -1.80 -11.23
C SER A 131 5.89 -2.98 -11.20
N ALA A 132 4.61 -2.72 -10.96
CA ALA A 132 3.54 -3.71 -11.12
C ALA A 132 2.76 -3.51 -12.43
N TRP A 133 2.99 -2.42 -13.16
CA TRP A 133 2.28 -2.08 -14.40
C TRP A 133 2.97 -2.70 -15.62
N ASN A 134 2.60 -3.95 -15.93
CA ASN A 134 3.09 -4.65 -17.10
C ASN A 134 2.08 -4.54 -18.23
N VAL A 135 2.33 -3.64 -19.18
CA VAL A 135 1.44 -3.36 -20.32
C VAL A 135 1.12 -4.62 -21.13
N GLY A 136 2.07 -5.55 -21.23
CA GLY A 136 1.88 -6.80 -21.97
C GLY A 136 0.99 -7.84 -21.28
N GLN A 137 0.61 -7.61 -20.02
CA GLN A 137 -0.20 -8.56 -19.23
C GLN A 137 -1.41 -7.92 -18.53
N ILE A 138 -1.69 -6.65 -18.76
CA ILE A 138 -2.80 -5.92 -18.12
C ILE A 138 -4.14 -6.64 -18.34
N ASP A 139 -4.39 -7.12 -19.56
CA ASP A 139 -5.65 -7.78 -19.92
C ASP A 139 -5.84 -9.17 -19.28
N GLN A 140 -4.76 -9.72 -18.69
CA GLN A 140 -4.80 -11.00 -17.96
C GLN A 140 -5.08 -10.81 -16.47
N MET A 141 -5.04 -9.57 -15.98
CA MET A 141 -5.24 -9.23 -14.59
C MET A 141 -6.73 -9.02 -14.28
N LYS A 142 -7.24 -9.67 -13.24
CA LYS A 142 -8.64 -9.46 -12.79
C LYS A 142 -8.87 -8.03 -12.31
N LEU A 143 -7.83 -7.41 -11.74
CA LEU A 143 -7.82 -6.00 -11.36
C LEU A 143 -6.45 -5.39 -11.70
N PRO A 144 -6.35 -4.51 -12.72
CA PRO A 144 -5.12 -3.80 -13.01
C PRO A 144 -4.59 -3.00 -11.81
N PRO A 145 -3.27 -3.04 -11.52
CA PRO A 145 -2.70 -2.44 -10.31
C PRO A 145 -3.04 -0.96 -10.14
N CYS A 146 -3.61 -0.60 -9.00
CA CYS A 146 -3.84 0.80 -8.60
C CYS A 146 -2.54 1.45 -8.11
N HIS A 147 -1.84 0.82 -7.16
CA HIS A 147 -0.52 1.21 -6.67
C HIS A 147 0.55 0.48 -7.50
N LEU A 148 1.15 1.19 -8.44
CA LEU A 148 1.80 0.54 -9.58
C LEU A 148 3.32 0.73 -9.66
N LEU A 149 3.88 1.78 -9.06
CA LEU A 149 5.31 2.07 -9.14
C LEU A 149 5.85 2.48 -7.78
N ILE A 150 6.89 1.79 -7.35
CA ILE A 150 7.60 2.04 -6.11
C ILE A 150 9.02 2.50 -6.46
N GLN A 151 9.50 3.55 -5.80
CA GLN A 151 10.89 3.97 -5.86
C GLN A 151 11.45 4.12 -4.44
N PHE A 152 12.63 3.58 -4.21
CA PHE A 152 13.37 3.76 -2.98
C PHE A 152 14.50 4.77 -3.16
N TYR A 153 14.80 5.49 -2.09
CA TYR A 153 15.84 6.51 -2.05
C TYR A 153 16.57 6.45 -0.72
N VAL A 154 17.90 6.50 -0.78
CA VAL A 154 18.76 6.52 0.40
C VAL A 154 19.43 7.89 0.54
N ALA A 155 19.32 8.47 1.72
CA ALA A 155 20.06 9.68 2.08
C ALA A 155 20.43 9.65 3.55
N SER A 156 21.65 10.01 3.89
CA SER A 156 22.13 10.05 5.28
C SER A 156 21.85 8.78 6.07
N GLY A 157 22.00 7.62 5.43
CA GLY A 157 21.75 6.31 6.04
C GLY A 157 20.26 5.97 6.27
N LYS A 158 19.32 6.77 5.74
CA LYS A 158 17.87 6.56 5.84
C LYS A 158 17.30 6.14 4.50
N LEU A 159 16.40 5.14 4.53
CA LEU A 159 15.65 4.65 3.38
C LEU A 159 14.27 5.29 3.35
N SER A 160 13.96 6.00 2.28
CA SER A 160 12.62 6.50 1.96
C SER A 160 12.02 5.72 0.79
N CYS A 161 10.69 5.68 0.76
CA CYS A 161 9.92 5.00 -0.28
C CYS A 161 8.91 5.97 -0.87
N GLN A 162 8.86 6.09 -2.19
CA GLN A 162 7.78 6.79 -2.89
C GLN A 162 6.93 5.79 -3.66
N LEU A 163 5.62 5.85 -3.45
CA LEU A 163 4.62 5.11 -4.21
C LEU A 163 3.89 6.04 -5.16
N TYR A 164 3.76 5.65 -6.43
CA TYR A 164 2.76 6.21 -7.33
C TYR A 164 1.55 5.28 -7.43
N GLN A 165 0.37 5.82 -7.10
CA GLN A 165 -0.92 5.15 -7.17
C GLN A 165 -1.81 5.89 -8.18
N ARG A 166 -2.15 5.24 -9.31
CA ARG A 166 -2.93 5.85 -10.40
C ARG A 166 -4.38 6.14 -10.05
N SER A 167 -4.96 5.32 -9.17
CA SER A 167 -6.37 5.37 -8.77
C SER A 167 -6.46 5.08 -7.28
N ALA A 168 -7.04 6.00 -6.51
CA ALA A 168 -6.96 6.01 -5.08
C ALA A 168 -8.33 6.29 -4.45
N ASP A 169 -9.06 5.23 -4.03
CA ASP A 169 -10.17 5.35 -3.11
C ASP A 169 -9.64 5.81 -1.76
N ILE A 170 -9.86 7.10 -1.46
CA ILE A 170 -9.27 7.72 -0.28
C ILE A 170 -9.90 7.18 1.00
N PHE A 171 -11.18 6.80 0.98
CA PHE A 171 -11.86 6.37 2.19
C PHE A 171 -11.55 4.91 2.57
N LEU A 172 -11.58 3.96 1.63
CA LEU A 172 -11.35 2.54 1.92
C LEU A 172 -9.91 2.11 1.63
N GLY A 173 -9.40 2.36 0.43
CA GLY A 173 -8.13 1.80 -0.04
C GLY A 173 -6.89 2.53 0.49
N VAL A 174 -6.84 3.86 0.36
CA VAL A 174 -5.66 4.67 0.71
C VAL A 174 -5.16 4.42 2.14
N PRO A 175 -6.00 4.29 3.18
CA PRO A 175 -5.53 3.96 4.52
C PRO A 175 -4.75 2.65 4.62
N PHE A 176 -5.16 1.63 3.89
CA PHE A 176 -4.46 0.35 3.78
C PHE A 176 -3.12 0.52 3.05
N ASN A 177 -3.12 1.24 1.95
CA ASN A 177 -1.91 1.47 1.16
C ASN A 177 -0.85 2.26 1.95
N ILE A 178 -1.23 3.31 2.70
CA ILE A 178 -0.31 4.05 3.56
C ILE A 178 0.39 3.10 4.56
N ALA A 179 -0.37 2.31 5.29
CA ALA A 179 0.18 1.40 6.30
C ALA A 179 1.01 0.27 5.66
N SER A 180 0.55 -0.29 4.53
CA SER A 180 1.25 -1.37 3.82
C SER A 180 2.62 -0.92 3.30
N TYR A 181 2.70 0.23 2.62
CA TYR A 181 3.97 0.70 2.07
C TYR A 181 4.90 1.33 3.11
N ALA A 182 4.36 1.90 4.19
CA ALA A 182 5.16 2.24 5.36
C ALA A 182 5.79 0.99 5.97
N LEU A 183 5.02 -0.11 6.12
CA LEU A 183 5.55 -1.39 6.61
C LEU A 183 6.62 -1.95 5.67
N LEU A 184 6.38 -1.96 4.36
CA LEU A 184 7.39 -2.37 3.37
C LEU A 184 8.68 -1.54 3.51
N THR A 185 8.57 -0.22 3.75
CA THR A 185 9.73 0.66 3.94
C THR A 185 10.52 0.27 5.19
N LEU A 186 9.85 -0.02 6.31
CA LEU A 186 10.50 -0.50 7.54
C LEU A 186 11.22 -1.84 7.31
N MET A 187 10.54 -2.81 6.67
CA MET A 187 11.13 -4.12 6.35
C MET A 187 12.36 -3.99 5.45
N MET A 188 12.27 -3.20 4.38
CA MET A 188 13.38 -2.96 3.44
C MET A 188 14.55 -2.26 4.13
N ALA A 189 14.28 -1.26 4.98
CA ALA A 189 15.33 -0.58 5.75
C ALA A 189 16.07 -1.57 6.65
N GLN A 190 15.34 -2.41 7.40
CA GLN A 190 15.95 -3.42 8.29
C GLN A 190 16.85 -4.39 7.52
N VAL A 191 16.35 -5.03 6.46
CA VAL A 191 17.14 -6.04 5.73
C VAL A 191 18.31 -5.47 4.94
N CYS A 192 18.29 -4.16 4.67
CA CYS A 192 19.38 -3.43 4.03
C CYS A 192 20.33 -2.75 5.02
N GLY A 193 20.09 -2.84 6.33
CA GLY A 193 20.93 -2.21 7.36
C GLY A 193 20.82 -0.68 7.38
N LEU A 194 19.68 -0.13 6.96
CA LEU A 194 19.39 1.30 6.90
C LEU A 194 18.37 1.69 7.98
N GLN A 195 18.32 2.99 8.31
CA GLN A 195 17.27 3.54 9.16
C GLN A 195 16.04 3.88 8.30
N PRO A 196 14.80 3.78 8.83
CA PRO A 196 13.63 4.27 8.13
C PRO A 196 13.68 5.80 7.93
N GLY A 197 13.30 6.25 6.73
CA GLY A 197 13.10 7.65 6.38
C GLY A 197 11.63 8.00 6.27
N GLU A 198 11.21 8.47 5.09
CA GLU A 198 9.82 8.85 4.80
C GLU A 198 9.12 7.82 3.90
N PHE A 199 7.82 7.67 4.08
CA PHE A 199 6.92 7.16 3.04
C PHE A 199 6.27 8.34 2.32
N ILE A 200 6.41 8.41 0.99
CA ILE A 200 5.83 9.44 0.14
C ILE A 200 4.76 8.78 -0.72
N HIS A 201 3.53 9.25 -0.62
CA HIS A 201 2.39 8.73 -1.36
C HIS A 201 1.95 9.72 -2.43
N THR A 202 2.19 9.40 -3.68
CA THR A 202 1.80 10.20 -4.84
C THR A 202 0.59 9.57 -5.50
N LEU A 203 -0.51 10.32 -5.59
CA LEU A 203 -1.79 9.89 -6.11
C LEU A 203 -2.05 10.52 -7.47
N GLY A 204 -2.54 9.73 -8.43
CA GLY A 204 -3.10 10.20 -9.68
C GLY A 204 -4.54 10.67 -9.49
N ASP A 205 -5.54 9.83 -9.86
CA ASP A 205 -6.96 10.09 -9.57
C ASP A 205 -7.23 9.75 -8.08
N ALA A 206 -7.30 10.80 -7.25
CA ALA A 206 -7.58 10.69 -5.83
C ALA A 206 -9.06 11.02 -5.60
N HIS A 207 -9.85 10.04 -5.16
CA HIS A 207 -11.31 10.18 -5.14
C HIS A 207 -11.97 9.65 -3.88
N ILE A 208 -13.13 10.21 -3.59
CA ILE A 208 -14.10 9.75 -2.60
C ILE A 208 -15.34 9.32 -3.37
N TYR A 209 -15.77 8.08 -3.19
CA TYR A 209 -17.06 7.64 -3.73
C TYR A 209 -18.22 8.42 -3.09
N LEU A 210 -19.23 8.81 -3.88
CA LEU A 210 -20.33 9.65 -3.40
C LEU A 210 -21.12 8.98 -2.27
N ASN A 211 -21.20 7.64 -2.26
CA ASN A 211 -21.82 6.89 -1.18
C ASN A 211 -21.00 6.86 0.14
N HIS A 212 -19.77 7.38 0.13
CA HIS A 212 -18.93 7.48 1.33
C HIS A 212 -18.89 8.90 1.93
N MET A 213 -19.58 9.87 1.36
CA MET A 213 -19.50 11.28 1.80
C MET A 213 -19.90 11.49 3.27
N ASN A 214 -20.91 10.75 3.77
CA ASN A 214 -21.33 10.84 5.17
C ASN A 214 -20.26 10.26 6.12
N GLN A 215 -19.63 9.15 5.72
CA GLN A 215 -18.55 8.51 6.47
C GLN A 215 -17.30 9.41 6.55
N VAL A 216 -16.98 10.06 5.44
CA VAL A 216 -15.86 11.02 5.39
C VAL A 216 -16.12 12.23 6.27
N LYS A 217 -17.33 12.81 6.20
CA LYS A 217 -17.73 13.91 7.09
C LYS A 217 -17.62 13.52 8.56
N LEU A 218 -18.13 12.33 8.93
CA LEU A 218 -17.96 11.80 10.28
C LEU A 218 -16.50 11.64 10.66
N GLN A 219 -15.66 11.09 9.78
CA GLN A 219 -14.23 10.89 10.06
C GLN A 219 -13.49 12.22 10.30
N LEU A 220 -13.86 13.26 9.57
CA LEU A 220 -13.28 14.60 9.73
C LEU A 220 -13.64 15.30 11.05
N THR A 221 -14.68 14.86 11.76
CA THR A 221 -14.98 15.37 13.11
C THR A 221 -14.12 14.76 14.21
N ARG A 222 -13.27 13.77 13.89
CA ARG A 222 -12.50 13.01 14.87
C ARG A 222 -11.07 13.51 14.97
N GLU A 223 -10.63 13.84 16.18
CA GLU A 223 -9.24 14.19 16.45
C GLU A 223 -8.35 12.94 16.38
N PRO A 224 -7.21 12.99 15.67
CA PRO A 224 -6.29 11.86 15.62
C PRO A 224 -5.64 11.60 17.00
N PHE A 225 -5.52 10.34 17.40
CA PHE A 225 -4.64 9.91 18.48
C PHE A 225 -3.17 9.95 18.04
N PRO A 226 -2.21 9.93 18.98
CA PRO A 226 -0.80 9.76 18.67
C PRO A 226 -0.53 8.53 17.81
N LEU A 227 0.49 8.60 16.97
CA LEU A 227 0.88 7.47 16.14
C LEU A 227 1.42 6.32 16.99
N PRO A 228 1.02 5.07 16.70
CA PRO A 228 1.59 3.89 17.33
C PRO A 228 3.01 3.62 16.80
N LYS A 229 3.68 2.65 17.41
CA LYS A 229 4.98 2.16 16.93
C LYS A 229 4.85 0.75 16.40
N MET A 230 5.42 0.50 15.22
CA MET A 230 5.59 -0.83 14.67
C MET A 230 6.92 -1.40 15.12
N LYS A 231 6.89 -2.49 15.88
CA LYS A 231 8.07 -3.29 16.18
C LYS A 231 8.17 -4.41 15.15
N ILE A 232 9.37 -4.64 14.68
CA ILE A 232 9.67 -5.72 13.73
C ILE A 232 10.75 -6.60 14.37
N ASN A 233 10.62 -7.92 14.24
CA ASN A 233 11.59 -8.87 14.75
C ASN A 233 12.99 -8.58 14.14
N PRO A 234 13.98 -8.16 14.94
CA PRO A 234 15.30 -7.74 14.44
C PRO A 234 16.15 -8.90 13.91
N GLU A 235 15.76 -10.14 14.21
CA GLU A 235 16.49 -11.34 13.75
C GLU A 235 16.27 -11.65 12.28
N ILE A 236 15.19 -11.13 11.68
CA ILE A 236 14.89 -11.34 10.25
C ILE A 236 15.86 -10.53 9.39
N LYS A 237 16.58 -11.22 8.49
CA LYS A 237 17.63 -10.65 7.62
C LYS A 237 17.29 -10.73 6.13
N SER A 238 16.24 -11.47 5.76
CA SER A 238 15.72 -11.56 4.39
C SER A 238 14.31 -11.00 4.34
N ILE A 239 14.02 -10.22 3.29
CA ILE A 239 12.68 -9.63 3.06
C ILE A 239 11.61 -10.71 2.88
N PHE A 240 12.00 -11.93 2.52
CA PHE A 240 11.11 -13.05 2.25
C PHE A 240 10.88 -13.98 3.45
N ASP A 241 11.59 -13.76 4.55
CA ASP A 241 11.49 -14.61 5.74
C ASP A 241 10.52 -14.07 6.79
N PHE A 242 10.02 -12.85 6.59
CA PHE A 242 9.03 -12.25 7.49
C PHE A 242 7.73 -13.05 7.52
N ARG A 243 7.19 -13.20 8.72
CA ARG A 243 5.89 -13.81 9.01
C ARG A 243 5.02 -12.82 9.78
N PHE A 244 3.74 -13.09 9.88
CA PHE A 244 2.80 -12.21 10.59
C PHE A 244 3.23 -11.94 12.06
N GLU A 245 3.78 -12.95 12.72
CA GLU A 245 4.22 -12.92 14.12
C GLU A 245 5.44 -12.03 14.35
N ASP A 246 6.16 -11.63 13.30
CA ASP A 246 7.32 -10.75 13.37
C ASP A 246 6.96 -9.27 13.54
N PHE A 247 5.66 -8.94 13.54
CA PHE A 247 5.16 -7.57 13.61
C PHE A 247 4.30 -7.35 14.85
N GLU A 248 4.65 -6.34 15.65
CA GLU A 248 3.88 -5.93 16.82
C GLU A 248 3.56 -4.44 16.76
N LEU A 249 2.27 -4.09 16.67
CA LEU A 249 1.84 -2.69 16.75
C LEU A 249 1.58 -2.30 18.20
N THR A 250 2.42 -1.43 18.76
CA THR A 250 2.32 -0.98 20.17
C THR A 250 1.76 0.42 20.28
N GLY A 251 0.89 0.64 21.28
CA GLY A 251 0.29 1.95 21.54
C GLY A 251 -0.81 2.37 20.54
N TYR A 252 -1.39 1.43 19.79
CA TYR A 252 -2.45 1.74 18.84
C TYR A 252 -3.77 2.03 19.52
N GLN A 253 -4.19 3.29 19.48
CA GLN A 253 -5.51 3.75 19.84
C GLN A 253 -6.21 4.32 18.61
N ALA A 254 -7.45 3.97 18.39
CA ALA A 254 -8.22 4.44 17.26
C ALA A 254 -9.70 4.64 17.61
N HIS A 255 -10.32 5.60 16.97
CA HIS A 255 -11.77 5.72 16.96
C HIS A 255 -12.41 4.47 16.35
N PRO A 256 -13.68 4.18 16.67
CA PRO A 256 -14.39 3.03 16.13
C PRO A 256 -14.31 2.97 14.59
N HIS A 257 -14.37 1.77 14.05
CA HIS A 257 -14.46 1.55 12.61
C HIS A 257 -15.66 2.30 12.01
N ILE A 258 -15.48 2.81 10.79
CA ILE A 258 -16.55 3.40 9.98
C ILE A 258 -16.72 2.49 8.76
N PRO A 259 -17.85 1.75 8.66
CA PRO A 259 -18.09 0.87 7.52
C PRO A 259 -18.35 1.67 6.24
N GLY A 260 -17.93 1.11 5.10
CA GLY A 260 -18.24 1.62 3.76
C GLY A 260 -18.45 0.46 2.80
N ALA A 261 -19.38 0.60 1.88
CA ALA A 261 -19.58 -0.39 0.83
C ALA A 261 -18.47 -0.30 -0.21
N VAL A 262 -17.93 -1.45 -0.60
CA VAL A 262 -16.94 -1.50 -1.70
C VAL A 262 -17.68 -1.29 -3.02
N ALA A 263 -17.16 -0.42 -3.86
CA ALA A 263 -17.64 -0.23 -5.23
C ALA A 263 -16.92 -1.26 -6.15
N VAL A 264 -17.66 -2.22 -6.70
CA VAL A 264 -17.15 -3.33 -7.54
C VAL A 264 -17.58 -3.18 -8.99
#